data_5a7ce70692e0934ba6f0b85687f2b186
#
_entry.id   5a7ce70692e0934ba6f0b85687f2b186
#
_cell.length_a   1.000
_cell.length_b   1.000
_cell.length_c   1.000
_cell.angle_alpha   90.00
_cell.angle_beta   90.00
_cell.angle_gamma   90.00
#
_symmetry.space_group_name_H-M   'P 1'
#
loop_
_entity.id
_entity.type
_entity.pdbx_description
1 polymer ?
#
loop_
_entity_poly.entity_id
_entity_poly.type
_entity_poly.pdbx_seq_one_letter_code
_entity_poly.pdbx_strand_id
1 'polypeptide(L)'
;MKNNRIYLSPPHMGENEKKYLTDAFNSNWIAPLGPHVNGFENEMASYLDGGYAAALSSGTASLHLALKILGITERHKVLCPSLTFAASANAILYEKAIPIFVDANKENWTLDIPSLEKAIKIYNPKALIAVDLYGQSCDYD
;
A
#
# COMPACT_ATOMS: atom_id res chain seq x y z
N MET A 1 13.20 -37.26 -1.08
CA MET A 1 12.14 -36.39 -0.53
C MET A 1 12.04 -35.18 -1.43
N LYS A 2 10.89 -34.92 -2.08
CA LYS A 2 10.69 -33.68 -2.84
C LYS A 2 10.66 -32.52 -1.82
N ASN A 3 11.66 -31.63 -1.86
CA ASN A 3 11.64 -30.41 -1.09
C ASN A 3 10.45 -29.57 -1.57
N ASN A 4 9.31 -29.63 -0.88
CA ASN A 4 8.20 -28.73 -1.11
C ASN A 4 8.62 -27.35 -0.60
N ARG A 5 9.10 -26.49 -1.51
CA ARG A 5 9.40 -25.10 -1.20
C ARG A 5 8.11 -24.38 -0.82
N ILE A 6 8.08 -23.77 0.35
CA ILE A 6 6.99 -22.89 0.79
C ILE A 6 7.31 -21.49 0.25
N TYR A 7 6.42 -20.95 -0.56
CA TYR A 7 6.53 -19.58 -1.07
C TYR A 7 5.80 -18.64 -0.12
N LEU A 8 6.37 -17.45 0.09
CA LEU A 8 5.81 -16.47 1.00
C LEU A 8 4.46 -15.92 0.49
N SER A 9 4.39 -15.56 -0.77
CA SER A 9 3.21 -14.97 -1.40
C SER A 9 3.18 -15.30 -2.89
N PRO A 10 2.79 -16.55 -3.26
CA PRO A 10 2.72 -16.91 -4.66
C PRO A 10 1.55 -16.18 -5.34
N PRO A 11 1.66 -15.85 -6.63
CA PRO A 11 0.51 -15.40 -7.41
C PRO A 11 -0.61 -16.42 -7.37
N HIS A 12 -1.85 -15.95 -7.30
CA HIS A 12 -3.04 -16.78 -7.35
C HIS A 12 -3.93 -16.32 -8.50
N MET A 13 -4.41 -17.28 -9.28
CA MET A 13 -5.37 -17.04 -10.37
C MET A 13 -6.69 -17.69 -10.00
N GLY A 14 -7.75 -16.90 -10.00
CA GLY A 14 -9.12 -17.38 -9.82
C GLY A 14 -9.76 -17.77 -11.16
N GLU A 15 -11.08 -17.69 -11.22
CA GLU A 15 -11.84 -18.10 -12.41
C GLU A 15 -12.13 -16.92 -13.36
N ASN A 16 -12.12 -15.71 -12.88
CA ASN A 16 -12.60 -14.53 -13.61
C ASN A 16 -11.50 -13.75 -14.33
N GLU A 17 -10.24 -13.85 -13.93
CA GLU A 17 -9.15 -13.03 -14.47
C GLU A 17 -8.98 -13.24 -15.98
N LYS A 18 -9.01 -14.50 -16.43
CA LYS A 18 -8.92 -14.83 -17.85
C LYS A 18 -10.11 -14.29 -18.64
N LYS A 19 -11.30 -14.31 -18.05
CA LYS A 19 -12.52 -13.79 -18.68
C LYS A 19 -12.40 -12.27 -18.88
N TYR A 20 -12.06 -11.52 -17.84
CA TYR A 20 -11.91 -10.06 -17.92
C TYR A 20 -10.77 -9.64 -18.86
N LEU A 21 -9.65 -10.36 -18.84
CA LEU A 21 -8.54 -10.10 -19.77
C LEU A 21 -8.98 -10.35 -21.22
N THR A 22 -9.70 -11.43 -21.50
CA THR A 22 -10.20 -11.75 -22.84
C THR A 22 -11.23 -10.72 -23.30
N ASP A 23 -12.11 -10.28 -22.42
CA ASP A 23 -13.11 -9.28 -22.72
C ASP A 23 -12.48 -7.92 -23.03
N ALA A 24 -11.51 -7.47 -22.24
CA ALA A 24 -10.75 -6.26 -22.51
C ALA A 24 -10.03 -6.34 -23.86
N PHE A 25 -9.46 -7.48 -24.20
CA PHE A 25 -8.78 -7.68 -25.47
C PHE A 25 -9.77 -7.64 -26.66
N ASN A 26 -10.88 -8.37 -26.57
CA ASN A 26 -11.87 -8.46 -27.65
C ASN A 26 -12.62 -7.16 -27.89
N SER A 27 -12.83 -6.38 -26.81
CA SER A 27 -13.48 -5.07 -26.90
C SER A 27 -12.52 -3.92 -27.21
N ASN A 28 -11.23 -4.23 -27.43
CA ASN A 28 -10.16 -3.25 -27.71
C ASN A 28 -9.93 -2.21 -26.59
N TRP A 29 -10.29 -2.52 -25.35
CA TRP A 29 -10.00 -1.70 -24.18
C TRP A 29 -8.66 -2.09 -23.54
N ILE A 30 -7.59 -2.08 -24.34
CA ILE A 30 -6.21 -2.30 -23.87
C ILE A 30 -5.60 -0.91 -23.57
N ALA A 31 -6.14 -0.25 -22.56
CA ALA A 31 -5.78 1.11 -22.16
C ALA A 31 -5.89 1.28 -20.64
N PRO A 32 -5.27 2.33 -20.06
CA PRO A 32 -5.40 2.63 -18.64
C PRO A 32 -6.79 3.17 -18.23
N LEU A 33 -7.71 3.22 -19.15
CA LEU A 33 -9.12 3.60 -18.98
C LEU A 33 -10.01 2.51 -19.57
N GLY A 34 -11.29 2.51 -19.22
CA GLY A 34 -12.26 1.63 -19.82
C GLY A 34 -13.24 1.01 -18.83
N PRO A 35 -14.18 0.16 -19.33
CA PRO A 35 -15.27 -0.37 -18.51
C PRO A 35 -14.82 -1.12 -17.26
N HIS A 36 -13.74 -1.92 -17.37
CA HIS A 36 -13.22 -2.69 -16.23
C HIS A 36 -12.55 -1.80 -15.17
N VAL A 37 -11.85 -0.74 -15.58
CA VAL A 37 -11.27 0.24 -14.67
C VAL A 37 -12.38 0.98 -13.92
N ASN A 38 -13.35 1.51 -14.65
CA ASN A 38 -14.50 2.19 -14.05
C ASN A 38 -15.32 1.26 -13.14
N GLY A 39 -15.51 0.00 -13.54
CA GLY A 39 -16.19 -1.02 -12.75
C GLY A 39 -15.46 -1.24 -11.42
N PHE A 40 -14.15 -1.47 -11.46
CA PHE A 40 -13.32 -1.65 -10.26
C PHE A 40 -13.41 -0.43 -9.31
N GLU A 41 -13.28 0.78 -9.82
CA GLU A 41 -13.37 2.00 -9.01
C GLU A 41 -14.73 2.16 -8.35
N ASN A 42 -15.82 1.90 -9.08
CA ASN A 42 -17.18 1.97 -8.54
C ASN A 42 -17.45 0.88 -7.49
N GLU A 43 -17.02 -0.36 -7.75
CA GLU A 43 -17.18 -1.48 -6.81
C GLU A 43 -16.37 -1.24 -5.54
N MET A 44 -15.13 -0.74 -5.66
CA MET A 44 -14.30 -0.41 -4.50
C MET A 44 -14.91 0.74 -3.67
N ALA A 45 -15.39 1.80 -4.31
CA ALA A 45 -16.07 2.90 -3.63
C ALA A 45 -17.31 2.39 -2.88
N SER A 46 -18.09 1.49 -3.51
CA SER A 46 -19.27 0.89 -2.87
C SER A 46 -18.90 -0.03 -1.71
N TYR A 47 -17.83 -0.81 -1.84
CA TYR A 47 -17.33 -1.70 -0.78
C TYR A 47 -16.87 -0.93 0.47
N LEU A 48 -16.37 0.29 0.29
CA LEU A 48 -15.92 1.19 1.36
C LEU A 48 -17.04 2.13 1.88
N ASP A 49 -18.30 1.81 1.62
CA ASP A 49 -19.47 2.60 2.04
C ASP A 49 -19.49 4.04 1.51
N GLY A 50 -18.89 4.28 0.34
CA GLY A 50 -18.93 5.55 -0.36
C GLY A 50 -17.55 6.16 -0.64
N GLY A 51 -17.55 7.40 -1.11
CA GLY A 51 -16.34 8.11 -1.53
C GLY A 51 -15.97 7.85 -2.98
N TYR A 52 -14.69 7.98 -3.28
CA TYR A 52 -14.14 7.80 -4.62
C TYR A 52 -12.95 6.84 -4.55
N ALA A 53 -12.81 5.99 -5.55
CA ALA A 53 -11.64 5.13 -5.74
C ALA A 53 -10.94 5.48 -7.04
N ALA A 54 -9.63 5.33 -7.07
CA ALA A 54 -8.82 5.49 -8.26
C ALA A 54 -7.92 4.27 -8.44
N ALA A 55 -8.03 3.60 -9.57
CA ALA A 55 -7.19 2.46 -9.91
C ALA A 55 -5.80 2.96 -10.36
N LEU A 56 -4.76 2.45 -9.74
CA LEU A 56 -3.37 2.78 -10.05
C LEU A 56 -2.59 1.54 -10.45
N SER A 57 -1.46 1.72 -11.10
CA SER A 57 -0.64 0.64 -11.65
C SER A 57 0.00 -0.26 -10.58
N SER A 58 0.13 0.22 -9.35
CA SER A 58 0.73 -0.52 -8.23
C SER A 58 0.45 0.16 -6.89
N GLY A 59 0.57 -0.60 -5.78
CA GLY A 59 0.53 -0.04 -4.43
C GLY A 59 1.62 0.99 -4.16
N THR A 60 2.79 0.86 -4.77
CA THR A 60 3.85 1.87 -4.70
C THR A 60 3.40 3.21 -5.30
N ALA A 61 2.73 3.16 -6.45
CA ALA A 61 2.15 4.36 -7.08
C ALA A 61 1.07 4.99 -6.20
N SER A 62 0.26 4.16 -5.54
CA SER A 62 -0.79 4.62 -4.60
C SER A 62 -0.20 5.33 -3.39
N LEU A 63 0.83 4.75 -2.76
CA LEU A 63 1.53 5.37 -1.63
C LEU A 63 2.17 6.71 -2.04
N HIS A 64 2.84 6.75 -3.19
CA HIS A 64 3.46 7.98 -3.71
C HIS A 64 2.41 9.07 -3.96
N LEU A 65 1.30 8.73 -4.64
CA LEU A 65 0.22 9.68 -4.89
C LEU A 65 -0.44 10.18 -3.60
N ALA A 66 -0.67 9.30 -2.62
CA ALA A 66 -1.21 9.67 -1.31
C ALA A 66 -0.32 10.69 -0.59
N LEU A 67 0.99 10.46 -0.55
CA LEU A 67 1.94 11.40 0.05
C LEU A 67 1.95 12.74 -0.69
N LYS A 68 1.85 12.72 -2.01
CA LYS A 68 1.77 13.93 -2.83
C LYS A 68 0.49 14.74 -2.55
N ILE A 69 -0.66 14.08 -2.43
CA ILE A 69 -1.95 14.71 -2.08
C ILE A 69 -1.88 15.33 -0.67
N LEU A 70 -1.20 14.67 0.27
CA LEU A 70 -0.97 15.19 1.62
C LEU A 70 0.02 16.37 1.66
N GLY A 71 0.57 16.77 0.53
CA GLY A 71 1.53 17.87 0.43
C GLY A 71 2.88 17.56 1.07
N ILE A 72 3.30 16.29 1.02
CA ILE A 72 4.63 15.88 1.50
C ILE A 72 5.68 16.42 0.53
N THR A 73 6.77 16.95 1.08
CA THR A 73 7.90 17.53 0.33
C THR A 73 9.23 17.22 1.03
N GLU A 74 10.35 17.62 0.44
CA GLU A 74 11.72 17.40 0.93
C GLU A 74 11.98 17.86 2.38
N ARG A 75 11.16 18.76 2.93
CA ARG A 75 11.31 19.28 4.31
C ARG A 75 10.57 18.45 5.34
N HIS A 76 9.73 17.52 4.90
CA HIS A 76 8.88 16.76 5.79
C HIS A 76 9.53 15.46 6.22
N LYS A 77 9.23 15.05 7.44
CA LYS A 77 9.53 13.71 7.97
C LYS A 77 8.28 12.88 7.91
N VAL A 78 8.42 11.62 7.46
CA VAL A 78 7.32 10.65 7.38
C VAL A 78 7.76 9.39 8.11
N LEU A 79 6.95 8.93 9.05
CA LEU A 79 7.21 7.68 9.75
C LEU A 79 6.82 6.49 8.87
N CYS A 80 7.59 5.41 8.97
CA CYS A 80 7.25 4.12 8.36
C CYS A 80 7.86 2.98 9.19
N PRO A 81 7.31 1.75 9.12
CA PRO A 81 7.90 0.61 9.83
C PRO A 81 9.30 0.30 9.29
N SER A 82 10.18 -0.22 10.16
CA SER A 82 11.46 -0.78 9.75
C SER A 82 11.30 -2.16 9.10
N LEU A 83 10.24 -2.90 9.46
CA LEU A 83 9.87 -4.19 8.90
C LEU A 83 8.69 -4.00 7.94
N THR A 84 8.98 -3.83 6.66
CA THR A 84 7.98 -3.61 5.61
C THR A 84 8.57 -3.88 4.23
N PHE A 85 7.71 -3.94 3.22
CA PHE A 85 8.18 -3.90 1.84
C PHE A 85 8.82 -2.54 1.52
N ALA A 86 9.92 -2.55 0.78
CA ALA A 86 10.70 -1.33 0.50
C ALA A 86 9.89 -0.18 -0.11
N ALA A 87 8.74 -0.48 -0.73
CA ALA A 87 7.85 0.53 -1.31
C ALA A 87 7.41 1.61 -0.30
N SER A 88 7.24 1.27 0.98
CA SER A 88 6.87 2.22 2.04
C SER A 88 7.91 3.34 2.19
N ALA A 89 9.18 2.97 2.29
CA ALA A 89 10.28 3.93 2.36
C ALA A 89 10.53 4.64 1.02
N ASN A 90 10.45 3.89 -0.09
CA ASN A 90 10.68 4.43 -1.43
C ASN A 90 9.67 5.51 -1.81
N ALA A 91 8.40 5.34 -1.47
CA ALA A 91 7.36 6.35 -1.73
C ALA A 91 7.69 7.68 -1.02
N ILE A 92 8.24 7.62 0.21
CA ILE A 92 8.69 8.80 0.94
C ILE A 92 9.87 9.47 0.23
N LEU A 93 10.84 8.67 -0.23
CA LEU A 93 12.01 9.17 -0.94
C LEU A 93 11.67 9.79 -2.30
N TYR A 94 10.61 9.32 -2.97
CA TYR A 94 10.15 9.92 -4.23
C TYR A 94 9.69 11.37 -4.06
N GLU A 95 9.13 11.73 -2.91
CA GLU A 95 8.80 13.11 -2.55
C GLU A 95 10.02 13.88 -1.96
N LYS A 96 11.23 13.27 -1.98
CA LYS A 96 12.46 13.79 -1.35
C LYS A 96 12.30 14.05 0.15
N ALA A 97 11.27 13.48 0.76
CA ALA A 97 11.02 13.57 2.19
C ALA A 97 11.96 12.63 2.96
N ILE A 98 12.01 12.79 4.25
CA ILE A 98 12.91 12.05 5.15
C ILE A 98 12.15 10.91 5.78
N PRO A 99 12.43 9.64 5.44
CA PRO A 99 11.85 8.50 6.13
C PRO A 99 12.44 8.39 7.54
N ILE A 100 11.58 8.26 8.53
CA ILE A 100 11.94 7.95 9.90
C ILE A 100 11.41 6.55 10.21
N PHE A 101 12.31 5.62 10.45
CA PHE A 101 11.93 4.25 10.73
C PHE A 101 11.48 4.06 12.18
N VAL A 102 10.36 3.36 12.34
CA VAL A 102 9.80 2.94 13.62
C VAL A 102 9.99 1.44 13.75
N ASP A 103 10.37 0.97 14.91
CA ASP A 103 10.62 -0.46 15.15
C ASP A 103 9.32 -1.27 15.08
N ALA A 104 9.48 -2.58 14.90
CA ALA A 104 8.37 -3.52 14.86
C ALA A 104 8.15 -4.15 16.24
N ASN A 105 6.89 -4.34 16.60
CA ASN A 105 6.50 -5.09 17.79
C ASN A 105 6.95 -6.55 17.66
N LYS A 106 7.52 -7.11 18.71
CA LYS A 106 8.11 -8.46 18.70
C LYS A 106 7.08 -9.59 18.64
N GLU A 107 5.84 -9.33 19.03
CA GLU A 107 4.79 -10.35 19.12
C GLU A 107 4.02 -10.48 17.79
N ASN A 108 3.66 -9.35 17.18
CA ASN A 108 2.78 -9.32 16.00
C ASN A 108 3.45 -8.73 14.76
N TRP A 109 4.68 -8.19 14.86
CA TRP A 109 5.50 -7.63 13.78
C TRP A 109 4.95 -6.36 13.11
N THR A 110 3.85 -5.82 13.61
CA THR A 110 3.34 -4.51 13.18
C THR A 110 4.10 -3.37 13.88
N LEU A 111 3.67 -2.14 13.74
CA LEU A 111 4.31 -0.99 14.40
C LEU A 111 4.35 -1.17 15.93
N ASP A 112 5.52 -0.93 16.52
CA ASP A 112 5.66 -0.87 17.98
C ASP A 112 5.16 0.48 18.51
N ILE A 113 4.03 0.48 19.21
CA ILE A 113 3.36 1.70 19.66
C ILE A 113 4.24 2.58 20.57
N PRO A 114 4.97 2.03 21.57
CA PRO A 114 5.89 2.85 22.36
C PRO A 114 6.98 3.54 21.52
N SER A 115 7.53 2.85 20.55
CA SER A 115 8.52 3.41 19.60
C SER A 115 7.89 4.46 18.70
N LEU A 116 6.65 4.26 18.26
CA LEU A 116 5.89 5.22 17.46
C LEU A 116 5.65 6.52 18.22
N GLU A 117 5.16 6.45 19.45
CA GLU A 117 4.93 7.61 20.31
C GLU A 117 6.23 8.42 20.55
N LYS A 118 7.33 7.72 20.80
CA LYS A 118 8.65 8.33 20.96
C LYS A 118 9.08 9.05 19.68
N ALA A 119 8.91 8.41 18.52
CA ALA A 119 9.27 8.98 17.24
C ALA A 119 8.44 10.24 16.91
N ILE A 120 7.13 10.21 17.20
CA ILE A 120 6.24 11.37 17.02
C ILE A 120 6.77 12.57 17.85
N LYS A 121 7.07 12.34 19.13
CA LYS A 121 7.55 13.40 20.04
C LYS A 121 8.91 13.99 19.62
N ILE A 122 9.81 13.14 19.12
CA ILE A 122 11.18 13.57 18.75
C ILE A 122 11.21 14.24 17.38
N TYR A 123 10.52 13.67 16.40
CA TYR A 123 10.70 14.06 14.99
C TYR A 123 9.60 14.97 14.45
N ASN A 124 8.47 15.10 15.15
CA ASN A 124 7.29 15.88 14.72
C ASN A 124 6.94 15.58 13.24
N PRO A 125 6.61 14.34 12.89
CA PRO A 125 6.40 13.93 11.52
C PRO A 125 5.13 14.55 10.92
N LYS A 126 5.10 14.69 9.60
CA LYS A 126 3.94 15.19 8.85
C LYS A 126 2.93 14.08 8.54
N ALA A 127 3.40 12.85 8.42
CA ALA A 127 2.57 11.68 8.09
C ALA A 127 3.20 10.39 8.66
N LEU A 128 2.39 9.35 8.71
CA LEU A 128 2.76 7.98 9.03
C LEU A 128 2.25 7.04 7.95
N ILE A 129 3.07 6.12 7.49
CA ILE A 129 2.66 4.94 6.72
C ILE A 129 2.58 3.77 7.70
N ALA A 130 1.38 3.31 8.02
CA ALA A 130 1.16 2.06 8.74
C ALA A 130 1.09 0.90 7.74
N VAL A 131 1.54 -0.28 8.15
CA VAL A 131 1.57 -1.46 7.28
C VAL A 131 1.02 -2.67 8.03
N ASP A 132 -0.07 -3.21 7.50
CA ASP A 132 -0.63 -4.50 7.92
C ASP A 132 0.24 -5.61 7.32
N LEU A 133 1.16 -6.12 8.12
CA LEU A 133 2.19 -7.04 7.63
C LEU A 133 1.69 -8.48 7.59
N TYR A 134 1.77 -9.12 6.43
CA TYR A 134 1.36 -10.52 6.21
C TYR A 134 -0.06 -10.84 6.67
N GLY A 135 -0.97 -9.87 6.59
CA GLY A 135 -2.36 -10.03 7.02
C GLY A 135 -2.61 -9.77 8.51
N GLN A 136 -1.56 -9.41 9.27
CA GLN A 136 -1.72 -8.94 10.65
C GLN A 136 -1.98 -7.43 10.64
N SER A 137 -3.15 -7.02 11.11
CA SER A 137 -3.52 -5.61 11.23
C SER A 137 -2.71 -4.88 12.29
N CYS A 138 -2.38 -3.62 12.01
CA CYS A 138 -1.88 -2.71 13.04
C CYS A 138 -2.97 -2.44 14.09
N ASP A 139 -2.54 -1.99 15.26
CA ASP A 139 -3.42 -1.40 16.26
C ASP A 139 -3.70 0.04 15.84
N TYR A 140 -4.97 0.32 15.50
CA TYR A 140 -5.41 1.63 15.02
C TYR A 140 -6.20 2.43 16.06
N ASP A 141 -6.39 1.90 17.28
CA ASP A 141 -7.15 2.52 18.39
C ASP A 141 -6.33 3.52 19.21
#